data_64d1c1aff316add2b50b9ed255d171c5
#
_entry.id   64d1c1aff316add2b50b9ed255d171c5
#
_cell.length_a   1.000
_cell.length_b   1.000
_cell.length_c   1.000
_cell.angle_alpha   90.00
_cell.angle_beta   90.00
_cell.angle_gamma   90.00
#
_symmetry.space_group_name_H-M   'P 1'
#
loop_
_entity.id
_entity.type
_entity.pdbx_description
1 polymer ?
#
loop_
_entity_poly.entity_id
_entity_poly.type
_entity_poly.pdbx_seq_one_letter_code
_entity_poly.pdbx_strand_id
1 'polypeptide(L)'
;MTATPTDAARFYDIAIVGGGMVGATLACALADTGLSILIIEAQAPEPFANDQPHDLRVSALSPASQRLLENCGVWTGVEQRRLCPYRRMRVWEMRGHGDTLFDCADIDQPVLGHIVENRILQLALWERIEQCSTIHIHCPGVISELEYHPAGSTLHCEDGSSFECRLLVAADGGQSRVRQQVGIGVHNWSYSQQALVASVQTAYPQQDITWQRFVPSGPQAFLPLSGSCGSVVWYNTPAEIQRLSALSDIDFLAELEASFPREL
;
A
#
# COMPACT_ATOMS: atom_id res chain seq x y z
N MET A 1 -35.11 -33.27 10.07
CA MET A 1 -33.96 -32.34 9.95
C MET A 1 -34.49 -31.15 9.18
N THR A 2 -34.91 -30.10 9.89
CA THR A 2 -35.42 -28.86 9.30
C THR A 2 -34.19 -28.03 8.87
N ALA A 3 -34.03 -27.86 7.57
CA ALA A 3 -33.08 -26.91 7.04
C ALA A 3 -33.38 -25.52 7.62
N THR A 4 -32.36 -24.91 8.24
CA THR A 4 -32.39 -23.50 8.64
C THR A 4 -32.62 -22.66 7.37
N PRO A 5 -33.49 -21.62 7.41
CA PRO A 5 -33.68 -20.79 6.23
C PRO A 5 -32.34 -20.17 5.85
N THR A 6 -31.90 -20.42 4.63
CA THR A 6 -30.77 -19.72 4.00
C THR A 6 -31.14 -18.23 4.03
N ASP A 7 -30.39 -17.45 4.79
CA ASP A 7 -30.56 -16.00 4.84
C ASP A 7 -30.42 -15.50 3.36
N ALA A 8 -31.45 -14.81 2.87
CA ALA A 8 -31.47 -14.35 1.48
C ALA A 8 -30.21 -13.50 1.25
N ALA A 9 -29.47 -13.81 0.20
CA ALA A 9 -28.24 -13.11 -0.14
C ALA A 9 -28.49 -11.59 -0.20
N ARG A 10 -27.69 -10.82 0.53
CA ARG A 10 -27.81 -9.36 0.52
C ARG A 10 -27.31 -8.82 -0.81
N PHE A 11 -28.11 -7.98 -1.44
CA PHE A 11 -27.79 -7.37 -2.73
C PHE A 11 -27.10 -6.03 -2.59
N TYR A 12 -26.05 -5.80 -3.40
CA TYR A 12 -25.30 -4.56 -3.49
C TYR A 12 -25.15 -4.10 -4.96
N ASP A 13 -25.07 -2.78 -5.17
CA ASP A 13 -24.73 -2.26 -6.50
C ASP A 13 -23.32 -2.63 -6.89
N ILE A 14 -22.38 -2.54 -5.93
CA ILE A 14 -20.95 -2.84 -6.16
C ILE A 14 -20.43 -3.69 -5.00
N ALA A 15 -19.75 -4.79 -5.32
CA ALA A 15 -18.93 -5.52 -4.37
C ALA A 15 -17.45 -5.34 -4.71
N ILE A 16 -16.63 -4.96 -3.74
CA ILE A 16 -15.19 -4.76 -3.87
C ILE A 16 -14.51 -5.84 -3.02
N VAL A 17 -13.73 -6.70 -3.65
CA VAL A 17 -12.93 -7.71 -2.96
C VAL A 17 -11.55 -7.15 -2.70
N GLY A 18 -11.22 -6.98 -1.42
CA GLY A 18 -10.00 -6.34 -0.93
C GLY A 18 -10.26 -4.94 -0.37
N GLY A 19 -10.14 -4.79 0.96
CA GLY A 19 -10.24 -3.54 1.73
C GLY A 19 -8.88 -2.86 1.97
N GLY A 20 -7.88 -3.17 1.13
CA GLY A 20 -6.59 -2.50 1.11
C GLY A 20 -6.69 -1.07 0.55
N MET A 21 -5.55 -0.39 0.40
CA MET A 21 -5.51 1.01 -0.06
C MET A 21 -6.31 1.26 -1.33
N VAL A 22 -6.27 0.35 -2.30
CA VAL A 22 -6.94 0.52 -3.61
C VAL A 22 -8.45 0.37 -3.50
N GLY A 23 -8.92 -0.76 -2.94
CA GLY A 23 -10.35 -1.04 -2.82
C GLY A 23 -11.05 -0.07 -1.87
N ALA A 24 -10.43 0.25 -0.74
CA ALA A 24 -10.98 1.22 0.21
C ALA A 24 -11.03 2.64 -0.39
N THR A 25 -10.02 3.06 -1.18
CA THR A 25 -10.05 4.35 -1.88
C THR A 25 -11.19 4.39 -2.89
N LEU A 26 -11.40 3.31 -3.66
CA LEU A 26 -12.53 3.24 -4.60
C LEU A 26 -13.87 3.37 -3.87
N ALA A 27 -14.03 2.67 -2.76
CA ALA A 27 -15.26 2.76 -1.95
C ALA A 27 -15.51 4.19 -1.44
N CYS A 28 -14.47 4.85 -0.89
CA CYS A 28 -14.57 6.25 -0.44
C CYS A 28 -14.90 7.21 -1.61
N ALA A 29 -14.32 7.01 -2.79
CA ALA A 29 -14.60 7.83 -3.95
C ALA A 29 -16.05 7.69 -4.48
N LEU A 30 -16.69 6.57 -4.18
CA LEU A 30 -18.07 6.28 -4.55
C LEU A 30 -19.09 6.58 -3.42
N ALA A 31 -18.65 7.00 -2.24
CA ALA A 31 -19.49 7.12 -1.05
C ALA A 31 -20.73 8.01 -1.24
N ASP A 32 -20.58 9.09 -2.01
CA ASP A 32 -21.63 10.09 -2.21
C ASP A 32 -22.48 9.85 -3.48
N THR A 33 -22.32 8.69 -4.14
CA THR A 33 -23.09 8.34 -5.36
C THR A 33 -24.46 7.78 -5.09
N GLY A 34 -24.77 7.42 -3.84
CA GLY A 34 -26.01 6.74 -3.45
C GLY A 34 -26.03 5.25 -3.77
N LEU A 35 -24.93 4.68 -4.31
CA LEU A 35 -24.80 3.25 -4.57
C LEU A 35 -24.54 2.50 -3.26
N SER A 36 -25.12 1.32 -3.14
CA SER A 36 -24.83 0.37 -2.05
C SER A 36 -23.54 -0.40 -2.36
N ILE A 37 -22.56 -0.33 -1.45
CA ILE A 37 -21.22 -0.88 -1.67
C ILE A 37 -20.91 -1.91 -0.59
N LEU A 38 -20.44 -3.08 -0.99
CA LEU A 38 -19.85 -4.08 -0.12
C LEU A 38 -18.34 -4.12 -0.30
N ILE A 39 -17.60 -4.13 0.79
CA ILE A 39 -16.18 -4.50 0.81
C ILE A 39 -16.05 -5.84 1.50
N ILE A 40 -15.37 -6.79 0.87
CA ILE A 40 -15.00 -8.07 1.50
C ILE A 40 -13.49 -8.04 1.71
N GLU A 41 -13.07 -8.13 2.98
CA GLU A 41 -11.65 -8.07 3.37
C GLU A 41 -11.32 -9.19 4.35
N ALA A 42 -10.21 -9.88 4.09
CA ALA A 42 -9.79 -11.02 4.89
C ALA A 42 -9.30 -10.62 6.29
N GLN A 43 -8.65 -9.47 6.40
CA GLN A 43 -8.03 -9.03 7.64
C GLN A 43 -8.14 -7.52 7.81
N ALA A 44 -8.70 -7.09 8.94
CA ALA A 44 -8.72 -5.68 9.32
C ALA A 44 -7.28 -5.15 9.52
N PRO A 45 -7.03 -3.86 9.22
CA PRO A 45 -5.73 -3.26 9.49
C PRO A 45 -5.45 -3.25 10.99
N GLU A 46 -4.21 -3.56 11.36
CA GLU A 46 -3.77 -3.48 12.77
C GLU A 46 -3.86 -2.04 13.27
N PRO A 47 -4.27 -1.82 14.53
CA PRO A 47 -4.34 -0.49 15.12
C PRO A 47 -2.99 0.24 15.07
N PHE A 48 -3.03 1.55 15.02
CA PHE A 48 -1.86 2.42 15.05
C PHE A 48 -1.65 3.00 16.45
N ALA A 49 -0.39 2.99 16.93
CA ALA A 49 0.04 3.69 18.13
C ALA A 49 1.17 4.69 17.77
N ASN A 50 1.10 5.91 18.35
CA ASN A 50 2.03 6.99 18.00
C ASN A 50 3.49 6.69 18.34
N ASP A 51 3.75 5.84 19.33
CA ASP A 51 5.06 5.44 19.82
C ASP A 51 5.61 4.16 19.17
N GLN A 52 4.83 3.55 18.25
CA GLN A 52 5.31 2.36 17.54
C GLN A 52 6.42 2.69 16.53
N PRO A 53 7.33 1.74 16.26
CA PRO A 53 8.28 1.85 15.16
C PRO A 53 7.58 2.08 13.82
N HIS A 54 8.30 2.65 12.83
CA HIS A 54 7.78 2.78 11.47
C HIS A 54 7.58 1.41 10.82
N ASP A 55 6.48 1.28 10.09
CA ASP A 55 6.22 0.08 9.29
C ASP A 55 7.23 -0.03 8.14
N LEU A 56 7.58 -1.27 7.79
CA LEU A 56 8.47 -1.52 6.65
C LEU A 56 7.81 -1.15 5.29
N ARG A 57 6.48 -1.24 5.21
CA ARG A 57 5.75 -0.95 3.98
C ARG A 57 5.29 0.50 3.95
N VAL A 58 5.99 1.28 3.17
CA VAL A 58 5.69 2.70 2.94
C VAL A 58 5.45 2.96 1.46
N SER A 59 4.71 4.00 1.14
CA SER A 59 4.44 4.44 -0.22
C SER A 59 4.72 5.92 -0.37
N ALA A 60 5.28 6.31 -1.52
CA ALA A 60 5.40 7.69 -1.92
C ALA A 60 4.10 8.12 -2.62
N LEU A 61 3.31 8.95 -1.97
CA LEU A 61 2.07 9.48 -2.49
C LEU A 61 2.33 10.79 -3.23
N SER A 62 1.92 10.85 -4.49
CA SER A 62 2.01 12.06 -5.31
C SER A 62 0.98 13.11 -4.87
N PRO A 63 1.15 14.40 -5.24
CA PRO A 63 0.13 15.41 -5.01
C PRO A 63 -1.23 15.09 -5.66
N ALA A 64 -1.23 14.32 -6.74
CA ALA A 64 -2.48 13.86 -7.35
C ALA A 64 -3.21 12.84 -6.48
N SER A 65 -2.47 11.88 -5.88
CA SER A 65 -3.03 10.93 -4.93
C SER A 65 -3.51 11.62 -3.66
N GLN A 66 -2.75 12.59 -3.15
CA GLN A 66 -3.18 13.42 -2.02
C GLN A 66 -4.51 14.11 -2.30
N ARG A 67 -4.63 14.83 -3.42
CA ARG A 67 -5.89 15.51 -3.79
C ARG A 67 -7.07 14.55 -3.91
N LEU A 68 -6.87 13.34 -4.42
CA LEU A 68 -7.91 12.31 -4.44
C LEU A 68 -8.36 11.96 -3.01
N LEU A 69 -7.42 11.73 -2.11
CA LEU A 69 -7.70 11.37 -0.71
C LEU A 69 -8.34 12.54 0.06
N GLU A 70 -7.94 13.78 -0.24
CA GLU A 70 -8.60 14.99 0.28
C GLU A 70 -10.06 15.07 -0.16
N ASN A 71 -10.33 14.88 -1.45
CA ASN A 71 -11.68 14.87 -1.99
C ASN A 71 -12.56 13.74 -1.42
N CYS A 72 -11.96 12.62 -1.04
CA CYS A 72 -12.63 11.52 -0.36
C CYS A 72 -12.83 11.76 1.16
N GLY A 73 -12.28 12.86 1.71
CA GLY A 73 -12.33 13.15 3.15
C GLY A 73 -11.42 12.26 4.01
N VAL A 74 -10.37 11.67 3.42
CA VAL A 74 -9.46 10.70 4.06
C VAL A 74 -8.18 11.36 4.57
N TRP A 75 -7.70 12.41 3.90
CA TRP A 75 -6.34 12.94 4.10
C TRP A 75 -6.08 13.42 5.54
N THR A 76 -7.06 14.06 6.18
CA THR A 76 -6.95 14.48 7.59
C THR A 76 -6.65 13.32 8.53
N GLY A 77 -7.22 12.14 8.30
CA GLY A 77 -6.92 10.94 9.08
C GLY A 77 -5.47 10.45 8.92
N VAL A 78 -4.86 10.68 7.75
CA VAL A 78 -3.43 10.41 7.52
C VAL A 78 -2.57 11.42 8.27
N GLU A 79 -2.87 12.72 8.17
CA GLU A 79 -2.13 13.81 8.83
C GLU A 79 -2.15 13.70 10.35
N GLN A 80 -3.26 13.29 10.94
CA GLN A 80 -3.41 13.09 12.38
C GLN A 80 -2.54 11.96 12.95
N ARG A 81 -2.05 11.07 12.09
CA ARG A 81 -1.12 10.00 12.47
C ARG A 81 0.32 10.45 12.22
N ARG A 82 0.89 10.04 11.12
CA ARG A 82 2.21 10.51 10.70
C ARG A 82 2.42 10.33 9.20
N LEU A 83 3.14 11.26 8.61
CA LEU A 83 3.62 11.24 7.24
C LEU A 83 4.93 12.03 7.16
N CYS A 84 5.67 11.86 6.09
CA CYS A 84 6.87 12.64 5.83
C CYS A 84 6.78 13.31 4.46
N PRO A 85 6.64 14.66 4.38
CA PRO A 85 6.70 15.35 3.11
C PRO A 85 8.12 15.31 2.55
N TYR A 86 8.27 15.06 1.25
CA TYR A 86 9.54 15.22 0.57
C TYR A 86 9.41 16.30 -0.52
N ARG A 87 10.44 17.15 -0.58
CA ARG A 87 10.50 18.32 -1.46
C ARG A 87 11.45 18.10 -2.63
N ARG A 88 12.38 17.16 -2.46
CA ARG A 88 13.44 16.88 -3.43
C ARG A 88 13.51 15.39 -3.71
N MET A 89 13.87 15.06 -4.95
CA MET A 89 14.19 13.70 -5.36
C MET A 89 15.48 13.73 -6.18
N ARG A 90 16.48 12.96 -5.76
CA ARG A 90 17.75 12.82 -6.47
C ARG A 90 17.91 11.43 -7.02
N VAL A 91 18.31 11.34 -8.27
CA VAL A 91 18.61 10.08 -8.95
C VAL A 91 19.96 10.17 -9.62
N TRP A 92 20.87 9.24 -9.32
CA TRP A 92 22.20 9.25 -9.93
C TRP A 92 22.75 7.84 -10.11
N GLU A 93 23.82 7.75 -10.91
CA GLU A 93 24.57 6.53 -11.16
C GLU A 93 25.93 6.60 -10.44
N MET A 94 26.29 5.50 -9.75
CA MET A 94 27.51 5.44 -8.94
C MET A 94 28.79 5.62 -9.76
N ARG A 95 28.84 5.12 -10.99
CA ARG A 95 30.02 5.12 -11.87
C ARG A 95 29.88 6.05 -13.07
N GLY A 96 28.71 6.61 -13.31
CA GLY A 96 28.40 7.48 -14.43
C GLY A 96 28.46 8.95 -14.08
N HIS A 97 28.09 9.78 -15.06
CA HIS A 97 27.95 11.22 -14.90
C HIS A 97 26.49 11.67 -14.79
N GLY A 98 25.56 10.73 -14.80
CA GLY A 98 24.13 11.02 -14.66
C GLY A 98 23.79 11.35 -13.22
N ASP A 99 23.39 12.59 -12.97
CA ASP A 99 22.86 13.07 -11.68
C ASP A 99 21.70 14.02 -11.97
N THR A 100 20.53 13.69 -11.48
CA THR A 100 19.31 14.47 -11.70
C THR A 100 18.67 14.77 -10.35
N LEU A 101 18.46 16.05 -10.08
CA LEU A 101 17.72 16.53 -8.93
C LEU A 101 16.39 17.11 -9.41
N PHE A 102 15.31 16.66 -8.82
CA PHE A 102 13.98 17.25 -8.94
C PHE A 102 13.71 18.04 -7.65
N ASP A 103 13.26 19.27 -7.80
CA ASP A 103 12.85 20.12 -6.67
C ASP A 103 11.39 20.57 -6.86
N CYS A 104 10.62 20.56 -5.79
CA CYS A 104 9.24 21.01 -5.81
C CYS A 104 9.11 22.49 -6.25
N ALA A 105 10.14 23.30 -6.02
CA ALA A 105 10.19 24.69 -6.46
C ALA A 105 10.20 24.84 -8.00
N ASP A 106 10.75 23.85 -8.73
CA ASP A 106 10.79 23.88 -10.19
C ASP A 106 9.40 23.79 -10.84
N ILE A 107 8.42 23.31 -10.05
CA ILE A 107 7.02 23.12 -10.50
C ILE A 107 6.01 23.91 -9.66
N ASP A 108 6.48 24.92 -8.89
CA ASP A 108 5.64 25.75 -8.01
C ASP A 108 4.73 24.93 -7.08
N GLN A 109 5.23 23.82 -6.55
CA GLN A 109 4.51 22.99 -5.58
C GLN A 109 5.18 23.07 -4.19
N PRO A 110 4.43 22.92 -3.11
CA PRO A 110 4.99 22.90 -1.76
C PRO A 110 5.80 21.64 -1.46
N VAL A 111 5.49 20.53 -2.13
CA VAL A 111 6.14 19.22 -2.00
C VAL A 111 6.08 18.47 -3.33
N LEU A 112 6.98 17.51 -3.53
CA LEU A 112 6.86 16.50 -4.59
C LEU A 112 5.91 15.36 -4.19
N GLY A 113 5.70 15.16 -2.90
CA GLY A 113 4.81 14.14 -2.37
C GLY A 113 5.05 13.87 -0.89
N HIS A 114 4.45 12.79 -0.40
CA HIS A 114 4.53 12.36 0.99
C HIS A 114 4.89 10.88 1.07
N ILE A 115 5.82 10.53 1.95
CA ILE A 115 6.04 9.13 2.32
C ILE A 115 5.07 8.79 3.45
N VAL A 116 4.26 7.77 3.24
CA VAL A 116 3.20 7.36 4.17
C VAL A 116 3.27 5.83 4.36
N GLU A 117 3.12 5.37 5.59
CA GLU A 117 2.98 3.96 5.90
C GLU A 117 1.66 3.43 5.34
N ASN A 118 1.69 2.31 4.65
CA ASN A 118 0.50 1.75 3.98
C ASN A 118 -0.65 1.50 4.96
N ARG A 119 -0.34 1.05 6.16
CA ARG A 119 -1.32 0.82 7.23
C ARG A 119 -2.00 2.12 7.68
N ILE A 120 -1.25 3.21 7.80
CA ILE A 120 -1.81 4.53 8.17
C ILE A 120 -2.85 4.99 7.15
N LEU A 121 -2.52 4.85 5.86
CA LEU A 121 -3.46 5.17 4.80
C LEU A 121 -4.70 4.25 4.85
N GLN A 122 -4.51 2.96 5.05
CA GLN A 122 -5.62 2.00 5.15
C GLN A 122 -6.52 2.31 6.34
N LEU A 123 -5.95 2.62 7.52
CA LEU A 123 -6.73 3.00 8.70
C LEU A 123 -7.55 4.28 8.46
N ALA A 124 -6.97 5.30 7.86
CA ALA A 124 -7.69 6.54 7.55
C ALA A 124 -8.85 6.31 6.55
N LEU A 125 -8.64 5.41 5.57
CA LEU A 125 -9.68 4.99 4.64
C LEU A 125 -10.82 4.24 5.36
N TRP A 126 -10.49 3.32 6.25
CA TRP A 126 -11.49 2.55 7.00
C TRP A 126 -12.31 3.44 7.95
N GLU A 127 -11.67 4.39 8.64
CA GLU A 127 -12.39 5.39 9.45
C GLU A 127 -13.37 6.22 8.61
N ARG A 128 -13.00 6.58 7.39
CA ARG A 128 -13.90 7.30 6.48
C ARG A 128 -15.05 6.41 6.04
N ILE A 129 -14.81 5.13 5.74
CA ILE A 129 -15.82 4.16 5.35
C ILE A 129 -16.85 3.94 6.49
N GLU A 130 -16.40 3.85 7.74
CA GLU A 130 -17.28 3.70 8.91
C GLU A 130 -18.29 4.85 9.07
N GLN A 131 -17.97 6.03 8.54
CA GLN A 131 -18.87 7.19 8.53
C GLN A 131 -19.88 7.16 7.37
N CYS A 132 -19.77 6.20 6.43
CA CYS A 132 -20.58 6.12 5.22
C CYS A 132 -21.65 5.03 5.36
N SER A 133 -22.93 5.42 5.50
CA SER A 133 -24.04 4.46 5.65
C SER A 133 -24.31 3.59 4.41
N THR A 134 -23.78 3.99 3.25
CA THR A 134 -23.92 3.27 1.97
C THR A 134 -22.85 2.19 1.76
N ILE A 135 -21.81 2.14 2.62
CA ILE A 135 -20.71 1.20 2.50
C ILE A 135 -20.75 0.21 3.67
N HIS A 136 -20.72 -1.06 3.34
CA HIS A 136 -20.69 -2.16 4.32
C HIS A 136 -19.36 -2.93 4.19
N ILE A 137 -18.66 -3.16 5.30
CA ILE A 137 -17.47 -4.01 5.36
C ILE A 137 -17.85 -5.37 5.93
N HIS A 138 -17.54 -6.43 5.18
CA HIS A 138 -17.57 -7.80 5.66
C HIS A 138 -16.11 -8.23 5.94
N CYS A 139 -15.73 -8.22 7.21
CA CYS A 139 -14.40 -8.57 7.69
C CYS A 139 -14.47 -9.24 9.06
N PRO A 140 -13.85 -10.41 9.26
CA PRO A 140 -13.06 -11.15 8.28
C PRO A 140 -13.93 -11.82 7.23
N GLY A 141 -13.58 -11.65 5.94
CA GLY A 141 -14.31 -12.23 4.83
C GLY A 141 -13.35 -12.74 3.75
N VAL A 142 -13.50 -13.99 3.39
CA VAL A 142 -12.68 -14.64 2.35
C VAL A 142 -13.61 -15.32 1.36
N ILE A 143 -13.47 -14.98 0.07
CA ILE A 143 -14.28 -15.60 -0.98
C ILE A 143 -13.83 -17.04 -1.20
N SER A 144 -14.78 -17.96 -1.11
CA SER A 144 -14.62 -19.38 -1.46
C SER A 144 -15.00 -19.66 -2.92
N GLU A 145 -16.14 -19.10 -3.37
CA GLU A 145 -16.69 -19.34 -4.69
C GLU A 145 -17.32 -18.07 -5.27
N LEU A 146 -17.23 -17.94 -6.58
CA LEU A 146 -17.80 -16.84 -7.35
C LEU A 146 -18.65 -17.42 -8.48
N GLU A 147 -19.94 -17.08 -8.49
CA GLU A 147 -20.85 -17.34 -9.60
C GLU A 147 -21.01 -16.06 -10.43
N TYR A 148 -20.79 -16.17 -11.73
CA TYR A 148 -20.92 -15.05 -12.65
C TYR A 148 -22.11 -15.28 -13.59
N HIS A 149 -22.98 -14.28 -13.70
CA HIS A 149 -24.17 -14.34 -14.56
C HIS A 149 -24.43 -12.97 -15.23
N PRO A 150 -25.27 -12.90 -16.28
CA PRO A 150 -25.49 -11.66 -17.04
C PRO A 150 -26.02 -10.47 -16.23
N ALA A 151 -26.68 -10.72 -15.11
CA ALA A 151 -27.26 -9.67 -14.24
C ALA A 151 -26.30 -9.23 -13.13
N GLY A 152 -25.16 -9.91 -12.93
CA GLY A 152 -24.22 -9.59 -11.86
C GLY A 152 -23.40 -10.78 -11.42
N SER A 153 -23.07 -10.84 -10.13
CA SER A 153 -22.31 -11.93 -9.53
C SER A 153 -22.85 -12.29 -8.17
N THR A 154 -22.73 -13.57 -7.81
CA THR A 154 -22.95 -14.07 -6.46
C THR A 154 -21.62 -14.49 -5.85
N LEU A 155 -21.32 -13.99 -4.65
CA LEU A 155 -20.10 -14.25 -3.89
C LEU A 155 -20.44 -15.11 -2.69
N HIS A 156 -19.75 -16.24 -2.55
CA HIS A 156 -19.83 -17.10 -1.38
C HIS A 156 -18.55 -16.95 -0.56
N CYS A 157 -18.69 -16.78 0.75
CA CYS A 157 -17.56 -16.66 1.67
C CYS A 157 -17.32 -17.97 2.44
N GLU A 158 -16.09 -18.15 2.92
CA GLU A 158 -15.69 -19.34 3.71
C GLU A 158 -16.49 -19.45 5.03
N ASP A 159 -17.01 -18.36 5.58
CA ASP A 159 -17.87 -18.32 6.78
C ASP A 159 -19.32 -18.71 6.52
N GLY A 160 -19.68 -19.01 5.28
CA GLY A 160 -21.02 -19.37 4.84
C GLY A 160 -21.91 -18.20 4.46
N SER A 161 -21.44 -16.96 4.58
CA SER A 161 -22.18 -15.79 4.08
C SER A 161 -22.21 -15.76 2.56
N SER A 162 -23.29 -15.15 2.01
CA SER A 162 -23.45 -15.00 0.56
C SER A 162 -23.97 -13.61 0.23
N PHE A 163 -23.44 -13.03 -0.85
CA PHE A 163 -23.76 -11.69 -1.31
C PHE A 163 -23.98 -11.68 -2.82
N GLU A 164 -24.92 -10.84 -3.26
CA GLU A 164 -25.17 -10.59 -4.68
C GLU A 164 -24.76 -9.16 -5.03
N CYS A 165 -24.21 -8.95 -6.24
CA CYS A 165 -23.89 -7.61 -6.70
C CYS A 165 -24.09 -7.47 -8.23
N ARG A 166 -24.32 -6.21 -8.65
CA ARG A 166 -24.40 -5.86 -10.07
C ARG A 166 -23.01 -5.78 -10.70
N LEU A 167 -22.04 -5.22 -9.96
CA LEU A 167 -20.66 -5.07 -10.39
C LEU A 167 -19.73 -5.63 -9.32
N LEU A 168 -18.87 -6.55 -9.72
CA LEU A 168 -17.78 -7.06 -8.91
C LEU A 168 -16.46 -6.38 -9.30
N VAL A 169 -15.74 -5.84 -8.30
CA VAL A 169 -14.43 -5.25 -8.47
C VAL A 169 -13.39 -6.06 -7.69
N ALA A 170 -12.40 -6.58 -8.40
CA ALA A 170 -11.27 -7.27 -7.80
C ALA A 170 -10.16 -6.26 -7.41
N ALA A 171 -9.98 -6.04 -6.11
CA ALA A 171 -8.92 -5.25 -5.51
C ALA A 171 -8.08 -6.07 -4.50
N ASP A 172 -8.10 -7.40 -4.65
CA ASP A 172 -7.53 -8.41 -3.75
C ASP A 172 -6.04 -8.72 -4.02
N GLY A 173 -5.35 -7.78 -4.68
CA GLY A 173 -3.90 -7.76 -4.79
C GLY A 173 -3.31 -8.65 -5.88
N GLY A 174 -1.98 -8.83 -5.81
CA GLY A 174 -1.22 -9.52 -6.87
C GLY A 174 -1.58 -10.99 -7.07
N GLN A 175 -2.05 -11.65 -6.00
CA GLN A 175 -2.49 -13.05 -6.02
C GLN A 175 -4.02 -13.20 -6.06
N SER A 176 -4.70 -12.25 -6.69
CA SER A 176 -6.16 -12.16 -6.74
C SER A 176 -6.84 -13.51 -6.99
N ARG A 177 -7.67 -13.91 -6.03
CA ARG A 177 -8.53 -15.10 -6.14
C ARG A 177 -9.67 -14.86 -7.14
N VAL A 178 -10.22 -13.64 -7.15
CA VAL A 178 -11.28 -13.26 -8.11
C VAL A 178 -10.77 -13.40 -9.53
N ARG A 179 -9.59 -12.85 -9.83
CA ARG A 179 -8.96 -12.97 -11.16
C ARG A 179 -8.80 -14.42 -11.59
N GLN A 180 -8.36 -15.30 -10.67
CA GLN A 180 -8.18 -16.71 -10.94
C GLN A 180 -9.51 -17.42 -11.25
N GLN A 181 -10.55 -17.14 -10.46
CA GLN A 181 -11.87 -17.76 -10.64
C GLN A 181 -12.55 -17.32 -11.93
N VAL A 182 -12.35 -16.09 -12.39
CA VAL A 182 -12.88 -15.62 -13.69
C VAL A 182 -11.98 -15.98 -14.87
N GLY A 183 -10.90 -16.73 -14.66
CA GLY A 183 -10.04 -17.24 -15.73
C GLY A 183 -9.14 -16.20 -16.40
N ILE A 184 -8.89 -15.04 -15.79
CA ILE A 184 -7.97 -14.03 -16.31
C ILE A 184 -6.53 -14.46 -16.02
N GLY A 185 -5.78 -14.80 -17.07
CA GLY A 185 -4.39 -15.20 -16.98
C GLY A 185 -3.45 -14.06 -16.60
N VAL A 186 -2.23 -14.42 -16.16
CA VAL A 186 -1.14 -13.46 -15.89
C VAL A 186 0.12 -13.92 -16.61
N HIS A 187 0.91 -12.95 -17.08
CA HIS A 187 2.27 -13.18 -17.53
C HIS A 187 3.22 -12.79 -16.40
N ASN A 188 3.96 -13.77 -15.91
CA ASN A 188 4.95 -13.55 -14.84
C ASN A 188 6.36 -13.77 -15.38
N TRP A 189 7.26 -12.86 -15.03
CA TRP A 189 8.70 -13.06 -15.19
C TRP A 189 9.40 -12.59 -13.92
N SER A 190 10.55 -13.17 -13.63
CA SER A 190 11.36 -12.80 -12.48
C SER A 190 12.56 -11.99 -12.95
N TYR A 191 12.81 -10.87 -12.28
CA TYR A 191 14.12 -10.22 -12.34
C TYR A 191 15.10 -11.05 -11.48
N SER A 192 16.36 -11.13 -11.92
CA SER A 192 17.39 -11.84 -11.16
C SER A 192 17.86 -11.03 -9.93
N GLN A 193 16.98 -10.27 -9.33
CA GLN A 193 17.22 -9.37 -8.20
C GLN A 193 16.10 -9.50 -7.16
N GLN A 194 16.44 -9.27 -5.92
CA GLN A 194 15.52 -9.11 -4.80
C GLN A 194 15.78 -7.78 -4.10
N ALA A 195 14.80 -7.28 -3.35
CA ALA A 195 14.91 -6.09 -2.55
C ALA A 195 14.86 -6.45 -1.06
N LEU A 196 15.81 -5.92 -0.29
CA LEU A 196 15.77 -5.86 1.16
C LEU A 196 15.29 -4.46 1.55
N VAL A 197 14.34 -4.41 2.48
CA VAL A 197 13.83 -3.15 3.03
C VAL A 197 14.10 -3.12 4.53
N ALA A 198 14.67 -2.02 4.99
CA ALA A 198 14.90 -1.79 6.42
C ALA A 198 14.55 -0.36 6.82
N SER A 199 13.97 -0.20 8.02
CA SER A 199 13.84 1.11 8.65
C SER A 199 15.10 1.40 9.46
N VAL A 200 15.66 2.59 9.25
CA VAL A 200 16.90 3.02 9.91
C VAL A 200 16.70 4.35 10.64
N GLN A 201 17.44 4.53 11.71
CA GLN A 201 17.62 5.84 12.31
C GLN A 201 18.88 6.47 11.72
N THR A 202 18.76 7.70 11.26
CA THR A 202 19.87 8.44 10.64
C THR A 202 20.53 9.40 11.65
N ALA A 203 21.75 9.82 11.36
CA ALA A 203 22.46 10.84 12.13
C ALA A 203 21.92 12.27 11.92
N TYR A 204 21.01 12.44 10.97
CA TYR A 204 20.43 13.72 10.59
C TYR A 204 19.03 13.91 11.19
N PRO A 205 18.58 15.15 11.35
CA PRO A 205 17.17 15.41 11.65
C PRO A 205 16.27 14.93 10.50
N GLN A 206 14.96 15.14 10.62
CA GLN A 206 14.03 14.78 9.55
C GLN A 206 14.48 15.36 8.21
N GLN A 207 14.61 14.48 7.21
CA GLN A 207 15.02 14.83 5.86
C GLN A 207 13.78 15.08 4.97
N ASP A 208 13.95 15.89 3.95
CA ASP A 208 12.93 16.22 2.94
C ASP A 208 13.31 15.77 1.53
N ILE A 209 14.31 14.90 1.43
CA ILE A 209 14.79 14.35 0.16
C ILE A 209 14.63 12.84 0.13
N THR A 210 14.01 12.34 -0.93
CA THR A 210 14.12 10.93 -1.32
C THR A 210 15.19 10.79 -2.39
N TRP A 211 15.89 9.65 -2.42
CA TRP A 211 16.87 9.46 -3.46
C TRP A 211 17.01 8.01 -3.90
N GLN A 212 17.52 7.83 -5.10
CA GLN A 212 17.86 6.53 -5.67
C GLN A 212 19.22 6.59 -6.36
N ARG A 213 20.12 5.69 -5.98
CA ARG A 213 21.42 5.49 -6.61
C ARG A 213 21.43 4.16 -7.36
N PHE A 214 21.83 4.19 -8.61
CA PHE A 214 22.07 2.97 -9.38
C PHE A 214 23.52 2.48 -9.18
N VAL A 215 23.67 1.25 -8.71
CA VAL A 215 24.95 0.57 -8.58
C VAL A 215 24.92 -0.71 -9.41
N PRO A 216 26.07 -1.35 -9.73
CA PRO A 216 26.10 -2.52 -10.63
C PRO A 216 25.24 -3.70 -10.16
N SER A 217 25.01 -3.85 -8.87
CA SER A 217 24.19 -4.92 -8.29
C SER A 217 22.69 -4.62 -8.31
N GLY A 218 22.29 -3.37 -8.54
CA GLY A 218 20.90 -2.92 -8.54
C GLY A 218 20.72 -1.55 -7.89
N PRO A 219 19.51 -0.99 -7.87
CA PRO A 219 19.26 0.29 -7.23
C PRO A 219 19.37 0.20 -5.69
N GLN A 220 19.79 1.31 -5.10
CA GLN A 220 19.71 1.59 -3.68
C GLN A 220 18.87 2.85 -3.50
N ALA A 221 17.88 2.81 -2.61
CA ALA A 221 17.00 3.94 -2.41
C ALA A 221 16.84 4.28 -0.93
N PHE A 222 16.53 5.54 -0.67
CA PHE A 222 16.19 6.08 0.63
C PHE A 222 14.90 6.88 0.53
N LEU A 223 13.98 6.62 1.44
CA LEU A 223 12.73 7.35 1.61
C LEU A 223 12.72 7.93 3.03
N PRO A 224 12.64 9.26 3.19
CA PRO A 224 12.61 9.87 4.51
C PRO A 224 11.31 9.51 5.23
N LEU A 225 11.43 9.23 6.52
CA LEU A 225 10.32 9.02 7.42
C LEU A 225 10.28 10.15 8.47
N SER A 226 9.20 10.23 9.24
CA SER A 226 9.08 11.25 10.29
C SER A 226 10.18 11.10 11.35
N GLY A 227 10.65 12.23 11.86
CA GLY A 227 11.80 12.27 12.78
C GLY A 227 13.13 12.02 12.05
N SER A 228 14.12 11.47 12.76
CA SER A 228 15.43 11.11 12.20
C SER A 228 15.44 9.70 11.60
N CYS A 229 14.35 9.29 10.96
CA CYS A 229 14.20 7.95 10.42
C CYS A 229 14.13 7.95 8.89
N GLY A 230 14.41 6.80 8.29
CA GLY A 230 14.25 6.56 6.88
C GLY A 230 14.02 5.09 6.56
N SER A 231 13.42 4.84 5.41
CA SER A 231 13.32 3.50 4.83
C SER A 231 14.39 3.37 3.76
N VAL A 232 15.25 2.37 3.89
CA VAL A 232 16.23 2.01 2.87
C VAL A 232 15.72 0.82 2.08
N VAL A 233 15.92 0.88 0.76
CA VAL A 233 15.59 -0.21 -0.16
C VAL A 233 16.87 -0.61 -0.89
N TRP A 234 17.30 -1.85 -0.70
CA TRP A 234 18.55 -2.37 -1.23
C TRP A 234 18.30 -3.52 -2.18
N TYR A 235 18.47 -3.27 -3.48
CA TYR A 235 18.37 -4.33 -4.48
C TYR A 235 19.71 -5.01 -4.67
N ASN A 236 19.69 -6.34 -4.71
CA ASN A 236 20.87 -7.15 -4.99
C ASN A 236 20.45 -8.54 -5.53
N THR A 237 21.44 -9.41 -5.80
CA THR A 237 21.17 -10.79 -6.17
C THR A 237 20.47 -11.53 -5.03
N PRO A 238 19.64 -12.57 -5.32
CA PRO A 238 18.96 -13.33 -4.27
C PRO A 238 19.91 -13.90 -3.20
N ALA A 239 21.10 -14.39 -3.62
CA ALA A 239 22.09 -14.93 -2.69
C ALA A 239 22.64 -13.85 -1.74
N GLU A 240 22.87 -12.64 -2.24
CA GLU A 240 23.36 -11.53 -1.41
C GLU A 240 22.29 -11.01 -0.47
N ILE A 241 21.04 -10.90 -0.92
CA ILE A 241 19.92 -10.54 -0.04
C ILE A 241 19.73 -11.57 1.07
N GLN A 242 19.86 -12.85 0.76
CA GLN A 242 19.82 -13.90 1.77
C GLN A 242 20.98 -13.77 2.79
N ARG A 243 22.20 -13.47 2.31
CA ARG A 243 23.36 -13.23 3.20
C ARG A 243 23.10 -12.05 4.13
N LEU A 244 22.67 -10.90 3.55
CA LEU A 244 22.39 -9.68 4.32
C LEU A 244 21.27 -9.88 5.35
N SER A 245 20.21 -10.60 4.98
CA SER A 245 19.09 -10.89 5.89
C SER A 245 19.44 -11.85 7.04
N ALA A 246 20.56 -12.56 6.95
CA ALA A 246 21.04 -13.46 7.98
C ALA A 246 22.06 -12.82 8.94
N LEU A 247 22.47 -11.58 8.70
CA LEU A 247 23.40 -10.85 9.56
C LEU A 247 22.74 -10.43 10.87
N SER A 248 23.56 -10.21 11.90
CA SER A 248 23.13 -9.48 13.08
C SER A 248 22.87 -8.00 12.73
N ASP A 249 22.07 -7.30 13.54
CA ASP A 249 21.80 -5.87 13.32
C ASP A 249 23.09 -5.05 13.26
N ILE A 250 24.10 -5.39 14.08
CA ILE A 250 25.40 -4.70 14.09
C ILE A 250 26.16 -4.92 12.79
N ASP A 251 26.22 -6.17 12.32
CA ASP A 251 26.91 -6.51 11.09
C ASP A 251 26.18 -5.96 9.87
N PHE A 252 24.85 -6.00 9.90
CA PHE A 252 24.03 -5.41 8.84
C PHE A 252 24.21 -3.89 8.74
N LEU A 253 24.28 -3.18 9.88
CA LEU A 253 24.53 -1.75 9.92
C LEU A 253 25.91 -1.42 9.32
N ALA A 254 26.96 -2.18 9.65
CA ALA A 254 28.29 -1.99 9.08
C ALA A 254 28.30 -2.17 7.54
N GLU A 255 27.58 -3.17 7.03
CA GLU A 255 27.40 -3.39 5.58
C GLU A 255 26.63 -2.25 4.91
N LEU A 256 25.61 -1.75 5.58
CA LEU A 256 24.79 -0.62 5.11
C LEU A 256 25.66 0.66 5.02
N GLU A 257 26.40 1.01 6.07
CA GLU A 257 27.31 2.17 6.11
C GLU A 257 28.42 2.08 5.06
N ALA A 258 28.93 0.87 4.78
CA ALA A 258 29.94 0.66 3.74
C ALA A 258 29.37 0.79 2.32
N SER A 259 28.09 0.45 2.13
CA SER A 259 27.47 0.33 0.81
C SER A 259 26.62 1.53 0.41
N PHE A 260 26.06 2.26 1.36
CA PHE A 260 25.21 3.41 1.09
C PHE A 260 26.00 4.72 1.13
N PRO A 261 25.51 5.80 0.50
CA PRO A 261 26.14 7.10 0.58
C PRO A 261 26.12 7.65 2.01
N ARG A 262 27.11 8.47 2.35
CA ARG A 262 27.24 9.08 3.69
C ARG A 262 26.18 10.16 3.98
N GLU A 263 25.33 10.46 3.02
CA GLU A 263 24.20 11.37 3.14
C GLU A 263 23.00 10.77 3.92
N LEU A 264 23.14 9.54 4.40
CA LEU A 264 22.16 8.86 5.28
C LEU A 264 22.31 9.28 6.74
#